data_e73be922e055eaa7efea8d3a431447c8
#
_entry.id   e73be922e055eaa7efea8d3a431447c8
#
_cell.length_a   1.000
_cell.length_b   1.000
_cell.length_c   1.000
_cell.angle_alpha   90.00
_cell.angle_beta   90.00
_cell.angle_gamma   90.00
#
_symmetry.space_group_name_H-M   'P 1'
#
loop_
_entity.id
_entity.type
_entity.pdbx_description
1 polymer ?
#
loop_
_entity_poly.entity_id
_entity_poly.type
_entity_poly.pdbx_seq_one_letter_code
_entity_poly.pdbx_strand_id
1 'polypeptide(L)'
;SKMRLTQPLKRIGKRGDNNFEPISWDQALDEIAQKMRTIKKTNGSEALGLFSGTRTGTLTNRGYIRMFSKLWGTPNFVTTEPFCSSGKNLAYSMTQGYSGPGNSYTESDMGSAALHVYWGDNQAETRPVHFGMINDWRLKKGSRMIVIDPRKTVTASKADWHIPIRPGGDMALALAVIHYIFEKNLHDEMFCKAWVLGWEKWKSFILKKGYTPAWAAKFADISVDQICRLAEEIAHADGCIIYGSRGINQHMNSTQSNRVLMFLAAITGNWGRPGGAYFNMSASLPIDLQIPEDKLADIKKPKLR
;
A
#
# COMPACT_ATOMS: atom_id res chain seq x y z
N SER A 1 10.76 0.70 -28.28
CA SER A 1 9.84 -0.27 -28.90
C SER A 1 9.39 0.27 -30.26
N LYS A 2 9.40 -0.56 -31.29
CA LYS A 2 8.91 -0.18 -32.65
C LYS A 2 7.39 0.14 -32.66
N MET A 3 6.67 -0.29 -31.63
CA MET A 3 5.23 -0.02 -31.47
C MET A 3 4.91 1.26 -30.70
N ARG A 4 5.92 1.98 -30.22
CA ARG A 4 5.68 3.22 -29.50
C ARG A 4 5.27 4.33 -30.45
N LEU A 5 4.16 4.99 -30.15
CA LEU A 5 3.73 6.18 -30.89
C LEU A 5 4.71 7.32 -30.63
N THR A 6 5.11 8.01 -31.70
CA THR A 6 6.05 9.14 -31.68
C THR A 6 5.38 10.48 -31.95
N GLN A 7 4.10 10.44 -32.35
CA GLN A 7 3.28 11.61 -32.65
C GLN A 7 1.81 11.35 -32.29
N PRO A 8 0.97 12.38 -32.10
CA PRO A 8 -0.45 12.20 -31.86
C PRO A 8 -1.15 11.56 -33.04
N LEU A 9 -2.17 10.76 -32.74
CA LEU A 9 -3.03 10.14 -33.75
C LEU A 9 -4.46 10.62 -33.57
N LYS A 10 -5.10 11.02 -34.66
CA LYS A 10 -6.52 11.35 -34.72
C LYS A 10 -7.31 10.21 -35.35
N ARG A 11 -8.38 9.79 -34.69
CA ARG A 11 -9.26 8.76 -35.26
C ARG A 11 -10.09 9.33 -36.41
N ILE A 12 -10.04 8.61 -37.52
CA ILE A 12 -10.91 8.81 -38.67
C ILE A 12 -11.98 7.70 -38.67
N GLY A 13 -13.25 8.08 -38.83
CA GLY A 13 -14.35 7.13 -38.81
C GLY A 13 -14.97 6.88 -37.43
N LYS A 14 -15.67 5.76 -37.28
CA LYS A 14 -16.43 5.43 -36.09
C LYS A 14 -15.53 4.87 -34.98
N ARG A 15 -16.02 4.94 -33.74
CA ARG A 15 -15.36 4.28 -32.62
C ARG A 15 -15.36 2.75 -32.86
N GLY A 16 -14.17 2.13 -32.79
CA GLY A 16 -13.99 0.70 -33.05
C GLY A 16 -13.37 0.37 -34.40
N ASP A 17 -13.38 1.28 -35.37
CA ASP A 17 -12.82 1.04 -36.71
C ASP A 17 -11.29 0.91 -36.72
N ASN A 18 -10.61 1.25 -35.61
CA ASN A 18 -9.15 1.25 -35.47
C ASN A 18 -8.40 2.03 -36.56
N ASN A 19 -9.08 2.99 -37.18
CA ASN A 19 -8.51 3.80 -38.25
C ASN A 19 -8.06 5.15 -37.70
N PHE A 20 -6.75 5.44 -37.80
CA PHE A 20 -6.13 6.64 -37.24
C PHE A 20 -5.18 7.25 -38.25
N GLU A 21 -5.10 8.59 -38.27
CA GLU A 21 -4.12 9.35 -39.02
C GLU A 21 -3.18 10.14 -38.09
N PRO A 22 -1.92 10.29 -38.45
CA PRO A 22 -0.99 11.13 -37.72
C PRO A 22 -1.38 12.62 -37.86
N ILE A 23 -1.32 13.36 -36.74
CA ILE A 23 -1.51 14.81 -36.71
C ILE A 23 -0.36 15.47 -35.94
N SER A 24 -0.22 16.80 -36.10
CA SER A 24 0.76 17.55 -35.32
C SER A 24 0.32 17.70 -33.86
N TRP A 25 1.28 17.99 -32.96
CA TRP A 25 0.98 18.32 -31.56
C TRP A 25 0.13 19.56 -31.44
N ASP A 26 0.42 20.62 -32.25
CA ASP A 26 -0.35 21.87 -32.21
C ASP A 26 -1.81 21.63 -32.61
N GLN A 27 -2.03 20.88 -33.69
CA GLN A 27 -3.38 20.50 -34.10
C GLN A 27 -4.10 19.70 -33.01
N ALA A 28 -3.44 18.72 -32.40
CA ALA A 28 -4.05 17.92 -31.33
C ALA A 28 -4.45 18.76 -30.12
N LEU A 29 -3.55 19.65 -29.68
CA LEU A 29 -3.78 20.51 -28.52
C LEU A 29 -4.89 21.53 -28.78
N ASP A 30 -4.90 22.16 -29.98
CA ASP A 30 -5.93 23.12 -30.35
C ASP A 30 -7.33 22.50 -30.44
N GLU A 31 -7.46 21.34 -31.08
CA GLU A 31 -8.75 20.64 -31.17
C GLU A 31 -9.27 20.21 -29.79
N ILE A 32 -8.38 19.68 -28.92
CA ILE A 32 -8.73 19.31 -27.55
C ILE A 32 -9.18 20.53 -26.76
N ALA A 33 -8.39 21.62 -26.79
CA ALA A 33 -8.68 22.85 -26.06
C ALA A 33 -10.01 23.48 -26.52
N GLN A 34 -10.26 23.52 -27.83
CA GLN A 34 -11.51 24.04 -28.39
C GLN A 34 -12.70 23.21 -27.91
N LYS A 35 -12.61 21.88 -27.98
CA LYS A 35 -13.69 20.99 -27.51
C LYS A 35 -13.94 21.16 -26.02
N MET A 36 -12.89 21.22 -25.21
CA MET A 36 -13.00 21.43 -23.78
C MET A 36 -13.67 22.78 -23.46
N ARG A 37 -13.26 23.88 -24.11
CA ARG A 37 -13.91 25.21 -23.95
C ARG A 37 -15.40 25.17 -24.30
N THR A 38 -15.75 24.48 -25.39
CA THR A 38 -17.16 24.31 -25.79
C THR A 38 -17.95 23.57 -24.71
N ILE A 39 -17.43 22.44 -24.20
CA ILE A 39 -18.06 21.70 -23.10
C ILE A 39 -18.22 22.56 -21.85
N LYS A 40 -17.19 23.32 -21.46
CA LYS A 40 -17.26 24.22 -20.32
C LYS A 40 -18.33 25.30 -20.50
N LYS A 41 -18.43 25.87 -21.70
CA LYS A 41 -19.44 26.93 -22.02
C LYS A 41 -20.86 26.36 -21.98
N THR A 42 -21.04 25.13 -22.46
CA THR A 42 -22.39 24.52 -22.59
C THR A 42 -22.86 23.83 -21.30
N ASN A 43 -21.94 23.13 -20.60
CA ASN A 43 -22.28 22.23 -19.51
C ASN A 43 -21.63 22.60 -18.16
N GLY A 44 -20.82 23.67 -18.14
CA GLY A 44 -20.06 24.08 -16.95
C GLY A 44 -18.74 23.34 -16.79
N SER A 45 -17.91 23.82 -15.86
CA SER A 45 -16.60 23.22 -15.57
C SER A 45 -16.69 21.81 -14.98
N GLU A 46 -17.78 21.51 -14.30
CA GLU A 46 -18.07 20.24 -13.65
C GLU A 46 -18.27 19.08 -14.64
N ALA A 47 -18.53 19.37 -15.91
CA ALA A 47 -18.65 18.37 -16.96
C ALA A 47 -17.33 17.67 -17.31
N LEU A 48 -16.19 18.21 -16.83
CA LEU A 48 -14.89 17.60 -16.99
C LEU A 48 -14.54 16.74 -15.77
N GLY A 49 -14.37 15.44 -15.99
CA GLY A 49 -13.78 14.50 -15.02
C GLY A 49 -12.31 14.24 -15.35
N LEU A 50 -11.44 14.34 -14.37
CA LEU A 50 -10.01 14.00 -14.47
C LEU A 50 -9.74 12.72 -13.70
N PHE A 51 -9.13 11.76 -14.36
CA PHE A 51 -8.71 10.51 -13.74
C PHE A 51 -7.20 10.32 -13.91
N SER A 52 -6.49 10.10 -12.79
CA SER A 52 -5.05 9.88 -12.78
C SER A 52 -4.68 8.55 -12.17
N GLY A 53 -3.91 7.75 -12.91
CA GLY A 53 -3.30 6.54 -12.40
C GLY A 53 -1.99 6.79 -11.65
N THR A 54 -1.43 5.74 -11.05
CA THR A 54 -0.24 5.84 -10.21
C THR A 54 1.02 6.20 -11.02
N ARG A 55 1.17 5.68 -12.22
CA ARG A 55 2.40 5.85 -13.03
C ARG A 55 2.46 7.18 -13.77
N THR A 56 1.34 7.69 -14.23
CA THR A 56 1.22 9.05 -14.75
C THR A 56 1.23 10.10 -13.65
N GLY A 57 1.07 9.67 -12.42
CA GLY A 57 1.03 10.47 -11.22
C GLY A 57 2.31 10.43 -10.41
N THR A 58 3.50 10.29 -11.04
CA THR A 58 4.72 10.66 -10.34
C THR A 58 4.55 12.07 -9.78
N LEU A 59 5.22 12.37 -8.71
CA LEU A 59 5.04 13.56 -7.87
C LEU A 59 4.86 14.85 -8.67
N THR A 60 5.62 15.02 -9.73
CA THR A 60 5.56 16.15 -10.64
C THR A 60 4.21 16.22 -11.39
N ASN A 61 3.77 15.10 -11.95
CA ASN A 61 2.56 15.07 -12.77
C ASN A 61 1.27 15.24 -11.95
N ARG A 62 1.22 14.75 -10.71
CA ARG A 62 0.07 14.98 -9.82
C ARG A 62 -0.11 16.45 -9.49
N GLY A 63 0.98 17.17 -9.28
CA GLY A 63 0.95 18.62 -9.09
C GLY A 63 0.31 19.33 -10.27
N TYR A 64 0.76 19.04 -11.48
CA TYR A 64 0.21 19.65 -12.70
C TYR A 64 -1.26 19.30 -12.93
N ILE A 65 -1.68 18.06 -12.74
CA ILE A 65 -3.09 17.66 -12.92
C ILE A 65 -3.98 18.35 -11.87
N ARG A 66 -3.53 18.44 -10.62
CA ARG A 66 -4.25 19.17 -9.57
C ARG A 66 -4.33 20.67 -9.87
N MET A 67 -3.25 21.26 -10.33
CA MET A 67 -3.23 22.65 -10.77
C MET A 67 -4.20 22.89 -11.93
N PHE A 68 -4.19 22.03 -12.93
CA PHE A 68 -5.13 22.09 -14.04
C PHE A 68 -6.59 21.97 -13.56
N SER A 69 -6.90 21.04 -12.67
CA SER A 69 -8.23 20.89 -12.06
C SER A 69 -8.68 22.18 -11.39
N LYS A 70 -7.82 22.80 -10.58
CA LYS A 70 -8.12 24.08 -9.91
C LYS A 70 -8.34 25.22 -10.90
N LEU A 71 -7.45 25.40 -11.88
CA LEU A 71 -7.57 26.45 -12.90
C LEU A 71 -8.78 26.25 -13.81
N TRP A 72 -9.13 25.03 -14.10
CA TRP A 72 -10.33 24.70 -14.86
C TRP A 72 -11.62 24.95 -14.07
N GLY A 73 -11.56 24.77 -12.75
CA GLY A 73 -12.70 24.89 -11.86
C GLY A 73 -13.54 23.62 -11.75
N THR A 74 -12.94 22.42 -12.00
CA THR A 74 -13.64 21.16 -11.81
C THR A 74 -13.29 20.52 -10.48
N PRO A 75 -14.28 20.08 -9.68
CA PRO A 75 -14.04 19.28 -8.47
C PRO A 75 -13.82 17.80 -8.78
N ASN A 76 -14.08 17.37 -10.02
CA ASN A 76 -14.12 15.97 -10.42
C ASN A 76 -12.72 15.45 -10.75
N PHE A 77 -11.86 15.36 -9.73
CA PHE A 77 -10.54 14.77 -9.84
C PHE A 77 -10.46 13.45 -9.04
N VAL A 78 -10.27 12.34 -9.73
CA VAL A 78 -10.25 11.00 -9.17
C VAL A 78 -8.89 10.37 -9.41
N THR A 79 -8.40 9.64 -8.40
CA THR A 79 -7.14 8.89 -8.47
C THR A 79 -7.37 7.41 -8.16
N THR A 80 -6.36 6.59 -8.44
CA THR A 80 -6.39 5.16 -8.07
C THR A 80 -6.10 4.90 -6.60
N GLU A 81 -5.80 5.91 -5.79
CA GLU A 81 -5.42 5.75 -4.38
C GLU A 81 -6.45 4.99 -3.53
N PRO A 82 -7.77 5.21 -3.67
CA PRO A 82 -8.76 4.46 -2.90
C PRO A 82 -8.63 2.94 -3.03
N PHE A 83 -8.21 2.46 -4.20
CA PHE A 83 -8.01 1.04 -4.49
C PHE A 83 -6.56 0.57 -4.36
N CYS A 84 -5.64 1.44 -3.97
CA CYS A 84 -4.20 1.17 -3.97
C CYS A 84 -3.56 1.28 -2.59
N SER A 85 -3.64 2.45 -1.95
CA SER A 85 -2.92 2.74 -0.70
C SER A 85 -3.76 3.40 0.39
N SER A 86 -4.95 3.89 0.08
CA SER A 86 -5.77 4.61 1.07
C SER A 86 -6.14 3.74 2.28
N GLY A 87 -6.43 2.45 2.08
CA GLY A 87 -6.73 1.54 3.18
C GLY A 87 -5.58 1.44 4.18
N LYS A 88 -4.35 1.37 3.70
CA LYS A 88 -3.15 1.39 4.54
C LYS A 88 -2.96 2.74 5.24
N ASN A 89 -3.07 3.85 4.49
CA ASN A 89 -2.89 5.19 5.07
C ASN A 89 -3.94 5.46 6.17
N LEU A 90 -5.18 5.02 5.95
CA LEU A 90 -6.22 5.08 6.96
C LEU A 90 -5.89 4.19 8.17
N ALA A 91 -5.33 2.99 7.95
CA ALA A 91 -4.88 2.11 9.02
C ALA A 91 -3.83 2.78 9.90
N TYR A 92 -2.83 3.46 9.32
CA TYR A 92 -1.85 4.24 10.07
C TYR A 92 -2.52 5.35 10.90
N SER A 93 -3.40 6.15 10.30
CA SER A 93 -4.11 7.21 11.01
C SER A 93 -4.92 6.69 12.19
N MET A 94 -5.62 5.57 12.00
CA MET A 94 -6.46 4.96 13.05
C MET A 94 -5.66 4.25 14.14
N THR A 95 -4.44 3.81 13.86
CA THR A 95 -3.63 3.01 14.79
C THR A 95 -2.58 3.84 15.50
N GLN A 96 -2.03 4.84 14.84
CA GLN A 96 -0.91 5.65 15.33
C GLN A 96 -1.21 7.15 15.37
N GLY A 97 -2.37 7.58 14.91
CA GLY A 97 -2.72 9.01 14.81
C GLY A 97 -1.98 9.75 13.70
N TYR A 98 -1.35 9.05 12.77
CA TYR A 98 -0.52 9.63 11.71
C TYR A 98 -0.83 9.01 10.35
N SER A 99 -0.95 9.83 9.32
CA SER A 99 -1.29 9.40 7.95
C SER A 99 -0.06 9.34 7.04
N GLY A 100 0.93 8.59 7.42
CA GLY A 100 2.14 8.45 6.62
C GLY A 100 2.87 7.14 6.91
N PRO A 101 3.97 6.84 6.22
CA PRO A 101 4.86 5.78 6.62
C PRO A 101 5.43 6.20 7.99
N GLY A 102 4.83 5.68 9.05
CA GLY A 102 5.05 6.13 10.43
C GLY A 102 6.45 5.90 10.96
N ASN A 103 7.29 5.22 10.21
CA ASN A 103 8.61 4.83 10.67
C ASN A 103 9.62 5.13 9.57
N SER A 104 10.36 6.20 9.75
CA SER A 104 11.58 6.47 9.01
C SER A 104 12.69 5.60 9.60
N TYR A 105 12.65 4.30 9.32
CA TYR A 105 13.81 3.47 9.61
C TYR A 105 14.88 3.73 8.57
N THR A 106 16.09 3.88 9.03
CA THR A 106 17.24 3.84 8.15
C THR A 106 17.41 2.41 7.63
N GLU A 107 18.07 2.28 6.51
CA GLU A 107 18.36 0.96 5.95
C GLU A 107 19.21 0.12 6.91
N SER A 108 20.08 0.74 7.72
CA SER A 108 20.85 0.09 8.77
C SER A 108 19.96 -0.49 9.88
N ASP A 109 18.89 0.19 10.25
CA ASP A 109 17.93 -0.32 11.23
C ASP A 109 17.24 -1.58 10.69
N MET A 110 16.89 -1.60 9.39
CA MET A 110 16.33 -2.78 8.74
C MET A 110 17.30 -3.95 8.74
N GLY A 111 18.60 -3.68 8.51
CA GLY A 111 19.65 -4.70 8.59
C GLY A 111 19.82 -5.31 10.00
N SER A 112 19.29 -4.66 11.03
CA SER A 112 19.36 -5.16 12.42
C SER A 112 18.29 -6.21 12.75
N ALA A 113 17.29 -6.44 11.89
CA ALA A 113 16.25 -7.45 12.14
C ALA A 113 16.81 -8.86 12.08
N ALA A 114 16.37 -9.73 13.01
CA ALA A 114 16.65 -11.17 12.94
C ALA A 114 15.67 -11.90 12.02
N LEU A 115 14.48 -11.31 11.79
CA LEU A 115 13.44 -11.86 10.93
C LEU A 115 12.86 -10.81 10.00
N HIS A 116 12.80 -11.13 8.70
CA HIS A 116 12.14 -10.33 7.68
C HIS A 116 10.92 -11.09 7.15
N VAL A 117 9.72 -10.55 7.34
CA VAL A 117 8.47 -11.13 6.86
C VAL A 117 7.90 -10.28 5.72
N TYR A 118 8.02 -10.75 4.49
CA TYR A 118 7.42 -10.10 3.32
C TYR A 118 6.00 -10.62 3.13
N TRP A 119 5.02 -9.79 3.44
CA TRP A 119 3.61 -10.15 3.38
C TRP A 119 2.91 -9.43 2.23
N GLY A 120 2.65 -10.16 1.14
CA GLY A 120 2.10 -9.59 -0.09
C GLY A 120 2.98 -8.50 -0.69
N ASP A 121 4.30 -8.64 -0.57
CA ASP A 121 5.30 -7.67 -1.03
C ASP A 121 6.44 -8.34 -1.81
N ASN A 122 6.48 -8.10 -3.12
CA ASN A 122 7.49 -8.63 -4.02
C ASN A 122 8.60 -7.58 -4.29
N GLN A 123 9.39 -7.27 -3.27
CA GLN A 123 10.39 -6.20 -3.33
C GLN A 123 11.51 -6.46 -4.33
N ALA A 124 11.91 -7.71 -4.56
CA ALA A 124 12.96 -8.04 -5.52
C ALA A 124 12.63 -7.55 -6.95
N GLU A 125 11.32 -7.43 -7.29
CA GLU A 125 10.88 -6.90 -8.58
C GLU A 125 10.43 -5.43 -8.50
N THR A 126 9.80 -5.02 -7.39
CA THR A 126 9.22 -3.68 -7.28
C THR A 126 10.16 -2.62 -6.75
N ARG A 127 11.17 -3.03 -5.98
CA ARG A 127 12.20 -2.18 -5.36
C ARG A 127 13.56 -2.89 -5.31
N PRO A 128 14.12 -3.27 -6.47
CA PRO A 128 15.27 -4.17 -6.52
C PRO A 128 16.51 -3.63 -5.80
N VAL A 129 16.78 -2.34 -5.85
CA VAL A 129 17.93 -1.71 -5.17
C VAL A 129 17.78 -1.84 -3.65
N HIS A 130 16.62 -1.43 -3.11
CA HIS A 130 16.34 -1.52 -1.67
C HIS A 130 16.33 -2.98 -1.19
N PHE A 131 15.72 -3.88 -1.95
CA PHE A 131 15.72 -5.30 -1.65
C PHE A 131 17.13 -5.88 -1.64
N GLY A 132 17.97 -5.51 -2.62
CA GLY A 132 19.36 -5.97 -2.70
C GLY A 132 20.14 -5.60 -1.46
N MET A 133 20.09 -4.34 -1.04
CA MET A 133 20.77 -3.85 0.17
C MET A 133 20.32 -4.59 1.43
N ILE A 134 19.01 -4.71 1.66
CA ILE A 134 18.48 -5.42 2.83
C ILE A 134 18.86 -6.89 2.80
N ASN A 135 18.78 -7.53 1.63
CA ASN A 135 19.14 -8.93 1.49
C ASN A 135 20.62 -9.20 1.75
N ASP A 136 21.50 -8.29 1.34
CA ASP A 136 22.94 -8.38 1.63
C ASP A 136 23.22 -8.28 3.14
N TRP A 137 22.57 -7.36 3.85
CA TRP A 137 22.68 -7.27 5.31
C TRP A 137 22.11 -8.51 6.00
N ARG A 138 20.94 -8.96 5.55
CA ARG A 138 20.31 -10.18 6.03
C ARG A 138 21.26 -11.38 5.95
N LEU A 139 21.87 -11.59 4.80
CA LEU A 139 22.80 -12.70 4.58
C LEU A 139 24.06 -12.58 5.45
N LYS A 140 24.62 -11.38 5.58
CA LYS A 140 25.78 -11.13 6.44
C LYS A 140 25.49 -11.40 7.92
N LYS A 141 24.29 -11.09 8.39
CA LYS A 141 23.85 -11.29 9.77
C LYS A 141 23.36 -12.72 10.02
N GLY A 142 22.99 -13.47 8.98
CA GLY A 142 22.33 -14.78 9.11
C GLY A 142 20.86 -14.67 9.48
N SER A 143 20.22 -13.54 9.20
CA SER A 143 18.80 -13.31 9.50
C SER A 143 17.89 -14.11 8.59
N ARG A 144 16.76 -14.55 9.13
CA ARG A 144 15.76 -15.33 8.38
C ARG A 144 14.83 -14.44 7.55
N MET A 145 14.30 -15.03 6.47
CA MET A 145 13.33 -14.38 5.60
C MET A 145 12.15 -15.32 5.34
N ILE A 146 10.95 -14.85 5.66
CA ILE A 146 9.67 -15.51 5.37
C ILE A 146 8.94 -14.67 4.33
N VAL A 147 8.38 -15.32 3.31
CA VAL A 147 7.52 -14.66 2.31
C VAL A 147 6.14 -15.29 2.31
N ILE A 148 5.13 -14.47 2.54
CA ILE A 148 3.71 -14.84 2.49
C ILE A 148 3.13 -14.22 1.22
N ASP A 149 2.97 -15.02 0.18
CA ASP A 149 2.50 -14.58 -1.14
C ASP A 149 1.88 -15.78 -1.86
N PRO A 150 0.72 -15.64 -2.55
CA PRO A 150 0.12 -16.73 -3.30
C PRO A 150 1.02 -17.26 -4.43
N ARG A 151 1.94 -16.45 -4.93
CA ARG A 151 2.87 -16.80 -5.99
C ARG A 151 4.29 -17.03 -5.46
N LYS A 152 5.01 -17.95 -6.05
CA LYS A 152 6.45 -18.07 -5.85
C LYS A 152 7.17 -16.97 -6.64
N THR A 153 7.15 -15.76 -6.11
CA THR A 153 7.78 -14.56 -6.69
C THR A 153 9.31 -14.63 -6.65
N VAL A 154 9.99 -13.68 -7.29
CA VAL A 154 11.46 -13.56 -7.18
C VAL A 154 11.87 -13.34 -5.71
N THR A 155 11.11 -12.56 -4.94
CA THR A 155 11.32 -12.40 -3.49
C THR A 155 11.15 -13.75 -2.77
N ALA A 156 10.09 -14.50 -3.07
CA ALA A 156 9.80 -15.78 -2.45
C ALA A 156 10.85 -16.85 -2.81
N SER A 157 11.46 -16.78 -3.99
CA SER A 157 12.53 -17.71 -4.39
C SER A 157 13.84 -17.54 -3.60
N LYS A 158 13.98 -16.42 -2.89
CA LYS A 158 15.14 -16.11 -2.03
C LYS A 158 14.83 -16.27 -0.53
N ALA A 159 13.61 -16.65 -0.20
CA ALA A 159 13.17 -16.83 1.19
C ALA A 159 13.64 -18.17 1.76
N ASP A 160 13.88 -18.18 3.07
CA ASP A 160 14.11 -19.40 3.83
C ASP A 160 12.80 -20.21 4.00
N TRP A 161 11.66 -19.50 3.95
CA TRP A 161 10.34 -20.12 3.98
C TRP A 161 9.34 -19.31 3.16
N HIS A 162 8.69 -19.97 2.19
CA HIS A 162 7.58 -19.43 1.41
C HIS A 162 6.27 -20.05 1.88
N ILE A 163 5.29 -19.22 2.19
CA ILE A 163 3.94 -19.60 2.60
C ILE A 163 2.97 -19.17 1.49
N PRO A 164 2.47 -20.10 0.66
CA PRO A 164 1.54 -19.81 -0.42
C PRO A 164 0.13 -19.63 0.13
N ILE A 165 -0.22 -18.41 0.51
CA ILE A 165 -1.53 -18.07 1.07
C ILE A 165 -2.61 -17.99 0.00
N ARG A 166 -3.85 -18.40 0.33
CA ARG A 166 -5.00 -18.08 -0.50
C ARG A 166 -5.23 -16.57 -0.56
N PRO A 167 -5.40 -15.95 -1.75
CA PRO A 167 -5.72 -14.53 -1.87
C PRO A 167 -6.92 -14.13 -1.01
N GLY A 168 -6.75 -13.09 -0.18
CA GLY A 168 -7.76 -12.63 0.77
C GLY A 168 -7.76 -13.34 2.12
N GLY A 169 -6.91 -14.34 2.34
CA GLY A 169 -6.74 -15.04 3.62
C GLY A 169 -5.88 -14.32 4.64
N ASP A 170 -5.28 -13.20 4.27
CA ASP A 170 -4.27 -12.47 5.05
C ASP A 170 -4.75 -12.06 6.44
N MET A 171 -5.95 -11.48 6.55
CA MET A 171 -6.49 -11.07 7.83
C MET A 171 -6.79 -12.27 8.73
N ALA A 172 -7.28 -13.38 8.16
CA ALA A 172 -7.53 -14.60 8.93
C ALA A 172 -6.23 -15.20 9.48
N LEU A 173 -5.19 -15.27 8.64
CA LEU A 173 -3.86 -15.71 9.06
C LEU A 173 -3.29 -14.82 10.17
N ALA A 174 -3.31 -13.50 9.99
CA ALA A 174 -2.77 -12.56 10.98
C ALA A 174 -3.51 -12.63 12.32
N LEU A 175 -4.85 -12.73 12.31
CA LEU A 175 -5.66 -12.91 13.52
C LEU A 175 -5.33 -14.22 14.24
N ALA A 176 -5.10 -15.29 13.51
CA ALA A 176 -4.76 -16.58 14.13
C ALA A 176 -3.34 -16.62 14.71
N VAL A 177 -2.39 -15.97 14.03
CA VAL A 177 -1.04 -15.76 14.58
C VAL A 177 -1.11 -14.98 15.89
N ILE A 178 -1.89 -13.89 15.94
CA ILE A 178 -2.10 -13.10 17.16
C ILE A 178 -2.82 -13.90 18.23
N HIS A 179 -3.86 -14.66 17.87
CA HIS A 179 -4.57 -15.54 18.80
C HIS A 179 -3.60 -16.51 19.46
N TYR A 180 -2.77 -17.21 18.69
CA TYR A 180 -1.78 -18.15 19.18
C TYR A 180 -0.76 -17.48 20.12
N ILE A 181 -0.23 -16.32 19.72
CA ILE A 181 0.71 -15.53 20.54
C ILE A 181 0.07 -15.16 21.90
N PHE A 182 -1.18 -14.74 21.92
CA PHE A 182 -1.88 -14.43 23.17
C PHE A 182 -2.21 -15.67 24.00
N GLU A 183 -2.65 -16.76 23.37
CA GLU A 183 -2.98 -18.01 24.04
C GLU A 183 -1.74 -18.62 24.71
N LYS A 184 -0.58 -18.58 24.05
CA LYS A 184 0.69 -19.07 24.56
C LYS A 184 1.47 -18.07 25.39
N ASN A 185 0.93 -16.86 25.62
CA ASN A 185 1.59 -15.76 26.33
C ASN A 185 2.96 -15.39 25.76
N LEU A 186 3.11 -15.43 24.44
CA LEU A 186 4.34 -15.08 23.72
C LEU A 186 4.45 -13.59 23.37
N HIS A 187 3.46 -12.77 23.76
CA HIS A 187 3.47 -11.33 23.54
C HIS A 187 4.42 -10.63 24.50
N ASP A 188 4.99 -9.51 24.08
CA ASP A 188 5.79 -8.64 24.94
C ASP A 188 4.86 -7.84 25.88
N GLU A 189 4.60 -8.41 27.06
CA GLU A 189 3.67 -7.82 28.02
C GLU A 189 4.15 -6.47 28.55
N MET A 190 5.47 -6.28 28.73
CA MET A 190 6.02 -5.01 29.20
C MET A 190 5.82 -3.92 28.16
N PHE A 191 6.12 -4.22 26.89
CA PHE A 191 5.86 -3.29 25.81
C PHE A 191 4.38 -2.97 25.67
N CYS A 192 3.52 -3.99 25.74
CA CYS A 192 2.06 -3.81 25.65
C CYS A 192 1.54 -2.90 26.74
N LYS A 193 1.95 -3.09 28.00
CA LYS A 193 1.56 -2.25 29.14
C LYS A 193 2.02 -0.80 28.99
N ALA A 194 3.21 -0.58 28.44
CA ALA A 194 3.79 0.75 28.31
C ALA A 194 3.24 1.54 27.11
N TRP A 195 2.95 0.87 25.98
CA TRP A 195 2.78 1.54 24.70
C TRP A 195 1.52 1.18 23.91
N VAL A 196 0.81 0.10 24.26
CA VAL A 196 -0.34 -0.36 23.46
C VAL A 196 -1.65 -0.10 24.19
N LEU A 197 -2.34 0.96 23.82
CA LEU A 197 -3.62 1.32 24.42
C LEU A 197 -4.69 0.26 24.16
N GLY A 198 -5.30 -0.25 25.24
CA GLY A 198 -6.43 -1.17 25.17
C GLY A 198 -6.08 -2.61 24.78
N TRP A 199 -4.83 -3.00 24.87
CA TRP A 199 -4.34 -4.34 24.49
C TRP A 199 -5.03 -5.47 25.28
N GLU A 200 -5.33 -5.30 26.57
CA GLU A 200 -6.00 -6.34 27.38
C GLU A 200 -7.44 -6.61 26.89
N LYS A 201 -8.17 -5.54 26.54
CA LYS A 201 -9.51 -5.67 25.98
C LYS A 201 -9.46 -6.39 24.64
N TRP A 202 -8.46 -6.05 23.84
CA TRP A 202 -8.27 -6.68 22.55
C TRP A 202 -7.82 -8.14 22.66
N LYS A 203 -6.89 -8.47 23.58
CA LYS A 203 -6.51 -9.85 23.92
C LYS A 203 -7.76 -10.68 24.29
N SER A 204 -8.55 -10.16 25.21
CA SER A 204 -9.79 -10.83 25.63
C SER A 204 -10.76 -11.03 24.48
N PHE A 205 -10.91 -10.02 23.61
CA PHE A 205 -11.77 -10.10 22.43
C PHE A 205 -11.28 -11.18 21.44
N ILE A 206 -10.00 -11.19 21.09
CA ILE A 206 -9.40 -12.14 20.16
C ILE A 206 -9.56 -13.58 20.64
N LEU A 207 -9.24 -13.84 21.91
CA LEU A 207 -9.38 -15.17 22.52
C LEU A 207 -10.84 -15.61 22.56
N LYS A 208 -11.76 -14.74 23.01
CA LYS A 208 -13.20 -15.04 23.07
C LYS A 208 -13.81 -15.32 21.69
N LYS A 209 -13.35 -14.63 20.63
CA LYS A 209 -13.84 -14.82 19.25
C LYS A 209 -13.38 -16.13 18.64
N GLY A 210 -12.33 -16.76 19.19
CA GLY A 210 -11.85 -18.05 18.71
C GLY A 210 -11.20 -18.01 17.31
N TYR A 211 -10.45 -16.96 17.02
CA TYR A 211 -9.67 -16.87 15.79
C TYR A 211 -8.46 -17.80 15.79
N THR A 212 -8.70 -19.08 16.09
CA THR A 212 -7.67 -20.10 16.25
C THR A 212 -6.94 -20.43 14.95
N PRO A 213 -5.74 -21.03 15.01
CA PRO A 213 -5.07 -21.57 13.82
C PRO A 213 -5.96 -22.52 12.99
N ALA A 214 -6.75 -23.37 13.64
CA ALA A 214 -7.68 -24.28 12.97
C ALA A 214 -8.85 -23.54 12.26
N TRP A 215 -9.28 -22.41 12.78
CA TRP A 215 -10.24 -21.54 12.11
C TRP A 215 -9.62 -20.89 10.86
N ALA A 216 -8.42 -20.30 10.98
CA ALA A 216 -7.77 -19.60 9.89
C ALA A 216 -7.31 -20.52 8.75
N ALA A 217 -6.92 -21.74 9.06
CA ALA A 217 -6.50 -22.74 8.07
C ALA A 217 -7.54 -22.91 6.94
N LYS A 218 -8.82 -22.80 7.27
CA LYS A 218 -9.94 -22.93 6.31
C LYS A 218 -10.03 -21.77 5.31
N PHE A 219 -9.56 -20.57 5.71
CA PHE A 219 -9.62 -19.36 4.88
C PHE A 219 -8.31 -19.04 4.18
N ALA A 220 -7.19 -19.33 4.83
CA ALA A 220 -5.87 -19.01 4.32
C ALA A 220 -5.25 -20.13 3.47
N ASP A 221 -5.79 -21.33 3.52
CA ASP A 221 -5.26 -22.53 2.85
C ASP A 221 -3.83 -22.87 3.31
N ILE A 222 -3.60 -22.72 4.61
CA ILE A 222 -2.33 -22.96 5.29
C ILE A 222 -2.58 -23.94 6.43
N SER A 223 -1.69 -24.89 6.67
CA SER A 223 -1.86 -25.84 7.76
C SER A 223 -1.78 -25.18 9.13
N VAL A 224 -2.43 -25.81 10.12
CA VAL A 224 -2.39 -25.35 11.52
C VAL A 224 -0.95 -25.23 12.02
N ASP A 225 -0.12 -26.24 11.73
CA ASP A 225 1.28 -26.29 12.17
C ASP A 225 2.11 -25.15 11.57
N GLN A 226 1.86 -24.81 10.30
CA GLN A 226 2.51 -23.66 9.66
C GLN A 226 2.10 -22.33 10.30
N ILE A 227 0.83 -22.17 10.69
CA ILE A 227 0.34 -20.96 11.37
C ILE A 227 0.97 -20.85 12.75
N CYS A 228 1.00 -21.93 13.53
CA CYS A 228 1.65 -21.97 14.85
C CYS A 228 3.14 -21.65 14.74
N ARG A 229 3.84 -22.29 13.81
CA ARG A 229 5.25 -22.04 13.56
C ARG A 229 5.53 -20.59 13.18
N LEU A 230 4.71 -19.99 12.32
CA LEU A 230 4.83 -18.57 11.93
C LEU A 230 4.68 -17.67 13.17
N ALA A 231 3.73 -17.96 14.04
CA ALA A 231 3.51 -17.21 15.27
C ALA A 231 4.73 -17.28 16.21
N GLU A 232 5.32 -18.45 16.37
CA GLU A 232 6.52 -18.65 17.18
C GLU A 232 7.75 -17.97 16.59
N GLU A 233 7.96 -18.09 15.27
CA GLU A 233 9.10 -17.42 14.61
C GLU A 233 9.00 -15.89 14.75
N ILE A 234 7.80 -15.30 14.64
CA ILE A 234 7.61 -13.85 14.82
C ILE A 234 7.78 -13.44 16.29
N ALA A 235 7.24 -14.22 17.23
CA ALA A 235 7.26 -13.87 18.65
C ALA A 235 8.65 -13.98 19.28
N HIS A 236 9.47 -14.94 18.84
CA HIS A 236 10.80 -15.17 19.40
C HIS A 236 11.94 -14.45 18.64
N ALA A 237 11.63 -13.77 17.55
CA ALA A 237 12.65 -13.06 16.78
C ALA A 237 13.22 -11.87 17.56
N ASP A 238 14.55 -11.77 17.65
CA ASP A 238 15.20 -10.55 18.12
C ASP A 238 15.16 -9.47 17.04
N GLY A 239 14.00 -8.81 16.96
CA GLY A 239 13.63 -7.89 15.90
C GLY A 239 13.00 -8.59 14.69
N CYS A 240 11.75 -8.22 14.42
CA CYS A 240 11.00 -8.66 13.26
C CYS A 240 10.47 -7.45 12.47
N ILE A 241 10.74 -7.41 11.18
CA ILE A 241 10.13 -6.43 10.28
C ILE A 241 9.11 -7.13 9.40
N ILE A 242 7.87 -6.64 9.46
CA ILE A 242 6.79 -7.07 8.57
C ILE A 242 6.65 -6.06 7.44
N TYR A 243 6.93 -6.48 6.20
CA TYR A 243 6.78 -5.67 5.00
C TYR A 243 5.41 -5.92 4.37
N GLY A 244 4.46 -5.04 4.62
CA GLY A 244 3.14 -5.08 3.97
C GLY A 244 3.13 -4.26 2.67
N SER A 245 2.48 -4.76 1.62
CA SER A 245 2.41 -4.04 0.36
C SER A 245 1.07 -4.22 -0.38
N ARG A 246 1.08 -4.19 -1.68
CA ARG A 246 -0.13 -4.20 -2.51
C ARG A 246 -0.95 -5.48 -2.38
N GLY A 247 -0.31 -6.59 -2.08
CA GLY A 247 -1.01 -7.85 -1.78
C GLY A 247 -2.00 -7.73 -0.61
N ILE A 248 -1.70 -6.86 0.38
CA ILE A 248 -2.61 -6.56 1.49
C ILE A 248 -3.58 -5.42 1.14
N ASN A 249 -3.10 -4.40 0.39
CA ASN A 249 -3.84 -3.17 0.17
C ASN A 249 -4.95 -3.29 -0.87
N GLN A 250 -4.83 -4.20 -1.85
CA GLN A 250 -5.73 -4.32 -2.98
C GLN A 250 -6.80 -5.39 -2.78
N HIS A 251 -7.18 -5.63 -1.54
CA HIS A 251 -8.25 -6.52 -1.15
C HIS A 251 -9.36 -5.79 -0.40
N MET A 252 -10.53 -6.41 -0.31
CA MET A 252 -11.60 -5.97 0.57
C MET A 252 -11.08 -5.92 2.01
N ASN A 253 -11.55 -4.93 2.78
CA ASN A 253 -11.16 -4.78 4.17
C ASN A 253 -9.67 -4.44 4.42
N SER A 254 -9.00 -3.88 3.41
CA SER A 254 -7.55 -3.61 3.46
C SER A 254 -7.12 -2.76 4.68
N THR A 255 -7.96 -1.82 5.12
CA THR A 255 -7.69 -1.03 6.33
C THR A 255 -7.53 -1.92 7.56
N GLN A 256 -8.45 -2.87 7.77
CA GLN A 256 -8.39 -3.75 8.94
C GLN A 256 -7.24 -4.76 8.80
N SER A 257 -6.98 -5.28 7.60
CA SER A 257 -5.84 -6.17 7.35
C SER A 257 -4.50 -5.50 7.69
N ASN A 258 -4.30 -4.25 7.30
CA ASN A 258 -3.10 -3.50 7.67
C ASN A 258 -3.04 -3.24 9.20
N ARG A 259 -4.17 -2.89 9.83
CA ARG A 259 -4.23 -2.66 11.29
C ARG A 259 -3.85 -3.91 12.08
N VAL A 260 -4.34 -5.08 11.66
CA VAL A 260 -4.01 -6.35 12.32
C VAL A 260 -2.51 -6.65 12.25
N LEU A 261 -1.85 -6.39 11.09
CA LEU A 261 -0.40 -6.54 10.96
C LEU A 261 0.38 -5.52 11.80
N MET A 262 -0.12 -4.29 11.93
CA MET A 262 0.45 -3.29 12.85
C MET A 262 0.35 -3.74 14.30
N PHE A 263 -0.79 -4.31 14.70
CA PHE A 263 -0.97 -4.86 16.03
C PHE A 263 -0.09 -6.08 16.28
N LEU A 264 0.12 -6.94 15.27
CA LEU A 264 1.06 -8.06 15.38
C LEU A 264 2.47 -7.56 15.70
N ALA A 265 2.96 -6.56 14.97
CA ALA A 265 4.25 -5.94 15.26
C ALA A 265 4.29 -5.31 16.66
N ALA A 266 3.21 -4.64 17.09
CA ALA A 266 3.14 -4.00 18.39
C ALA A 266 3.15 -4.99 19.56
N ILE A 267 2.32 -6.05 19.52
CA ILE A 267 2.23 -7.01 20.64
C ILE A 267 3.47 -7.89 20.79
N THR A 268 4.34 -7.92 19.79
CA THR A 268 5.63 -8.62 19.85
C THR A 268 6.81 -7.69 20.12
N GLY A 269 6.55 -6.43 20.57
CA GLY A 269 7.57 -5.44 20.87
C GLY A 269 8.36 -4.95 19.65
N ASN A 270 7.89 -5.25 18.45
CA ASN A 270 8.54 -4.87 17.19
C ASN A 270 8.09 -3.50 16.69
N TRP A 271 8.15 -2.50 17.58
CA TRP A 271 7.76 -1.13 17.28
C TRP A 271 8.71 -0.14 17.96
N GLY A 272 9.23 0.83 17.20
CA GLY A 272 10.11 1.87 17.76
C GLY A 272 11.49 1.39 18.20
N ARG A 273 11.95 0.26 17.69
CA ARG A 273 13.30 -0.28 17.95
C ARG A 273 14.01 -0.61 16.63
N PRO A 274 15.37 -0.58 16.59
CA PRO A 274 16.10 -1.10 15.44
C PRO A 274 15.73 -2.56 15.16
N GLY A 275 15.51 -2.89 13.89
CA GLY A 275 15.13 -4.24 13.48
C GLY A 275 13.68 -4.65 13.78
N GLY A 276 12.84 -3.75 14.29
CA GLY A 276 11.44 -4.02 14.56
C GLY A 276 10.52 -3.01 13.89
N ALA A 277 9.59 -3.45 13.04
CA ALA A 277 8.62 -2.57 12.37
C ALA A 277 7.46 -3.30 11.69
N TYR A 278 6.37 -2.58 11.46
CA TYR A 278 5.52 -2.78 10.30
C TYR A 278 5.91 -1.75 9.24
N PHE A 279 6.52 -2.22 8.17
CA PHE A 279 7.11 -1.35 7.17
C PHE A 279 6.31 -1.32 5.88
N ASN A 280 6.01 -0.12 5.41
CA ASN A 280 5.43 0.08 4.10
C ASN A 280 5.95 1.39 3.52
N MET A 281 6.86 1.28 2.57
CA MET A 281 7.50 2.43 1.96
C MET A 281 6.49 3.23 1.12
N SER A 282 6.37 4.52 1.38
CA SER A 282 5.93 5.48 0.39
C SER A 282 6.80 6.73 0.51
N ALA A 283 7.60 6.98 -0.51
CA ALA A 283 8.27 8.26 -0.65
C ALA A 283 7.32 9.22 -1.35
N SER A 284 7.05 10.37 -0.76
CA SER A 284 6.42 11.50 -1.43
C SER A 284 7.27 12.73 -1.23
N LEU A 285 7.72 13.33 -2.33
CA LEU A 285 8.26 14.68 -2.29
C LEU A 285 7.06 15.64 -2.28
N PRO A 286 6.88 16.48 -1.29
CA PRO A 286 5.83 17.49 -1.28
C PRO A 286 6.20 18.57 -2.30
N ILE A 287 5.72 18.45 -3.52
CA ILE A 287 5.76 19.55 -4.48
C ILE A 287 4.43 20.28 -4.33
N ASP A 288 4.44 21.36 -3.61
CA ASP A 288 3.31 22.28 -3.56
C ASP A 288 3.46 23.31 -4.69
N LEU A 289 2.71 23.09 -5.76
CA LEU A 289 2.60 24.05 -6.85
C LEU A 289 1.58 25.11 -6.41
N GLN A 290 2.08 26.22 -5.90
CA GLN A 290 1.24 27.35 -5.52
C GLN A 290 0.70 28.05 -6.78
N ILE A 291 -0.60 28.18 -6.85
CA ILE A 291 -1.28 28.99 -7.86
C ILE A 291 -1.67 30.30 -7.20
N PRO A 292 -1.34 31.46 -7.79
CA PRO A 292 -1.80 32.76 -7.29
C PRO A 292 -3.32 32.75 -7.12
N GLU A 293 -3.80 33.28 -6.00
CA GLU A 293 -5.24 33.24 -5.66
C GLU A 293 -6.10 33.94 -6.70
N ASP A 294 -5.61 35.04 -7.30
CA ASP A 294 -6.25 35.77 -8.37
C ASP A 294 -6.48 34.97 -9.66
N LYS A 295 -5.77 33.83 -9.80
CA LYS A 295 -5.88 32.91 -10.94
C LYS A 295 -6.67 31.65 -10.63
N LEU A 296 -7.14 31.48 -9.40
CA LEU A 296 -8.03 30.39 -9.05
C LEU A 296 -9.43 30.69 -9.60
N ALA A 297 -9.94 29.78 -10.41
CA ALA A 297 -11.36 29.85 -10.82
C ALA A 297 -12.24 29.63 -9.58
N ASP A 298 -13.41 30.28 -9.58
CA ASP A 298 -14.43 30.05 -8.57
C ASP A 298 -14.84 28.55 -8.58
N ILE A 299 -14.28 27.79 -7.66
CA ILE A 299 -14.55 26.36 -7.54
C ILE A 299 -15.86 26.20 -6.79
N LYS A 300 -16.91 25.81 -7.49
CA LYS A 300 -18.14 25.38 -6.82
C LYS A 300 -17.82 24.10 -6.01
N LYS A 301 -17.98 24.20 -4.68
CA LYS A 301 -17.87 23.01 -3.85
C LYS A 301 -18.88 21.96 -4.34
N PRO A 302 -18.49 20.69 -4.51
CA PRO A 302 -19.42 19.65 -4.91
C PRO A 302 -20.56 19.59 -3.89
N LYS A 303 -21.80 19.63 -4.37
CA LYS A 303 -22.94 19.30 -3.52
C LYS A 303 -22.82 17.79 -3.26
N LEU A 304 -22.42 17.43 -2.04
CA LEU A 304 -22.52 16.05 -1.57
C LEU A 304 -24.00 15.64 -1.70
N ARG A 305 -24.27 14.72 -2.60
CA ARG A 305 -25.57 14.04 -2.70
C ARG A 305 -25.60 12.84 -1.81
#